data_b90b7b74e928d82f8da8c6e3ed3b3343
#
_entry.id   b90b7b74e928d82f8da8c6e3ed3b3343
#
_cell.length_a   1.000
_cell.length_b   1.000
_cell.length_c   1.000
_cell.angle_alpha   90.00
_cell.angle_beta   90.00
_cell.angle_gamma   90.00
#
_symmetry.space_group_name_H-M   'P 1'
#
loop_
_entity.id
_entity.type
_entity.pdbx_description
1 polymer ?
#
loop_
_entity_poly.entity_id
_entity_poly.type
_entity_poly.pdbx_seq_one_letter_code
_entity_poly.pdbx_strand_id
1 'polypeptide(L)'
;VKIPFQRGQETRIELRSPDGAANPYVVFALCLAAGLEGIEEQMKPQKEGRTEETELLPTNLSEALKAMKEDSLMEEILGRRFLKIYNQAKEKEWMSYMEQISMWELEQYLYKI
;
A
#
# COMPACT_ATOMS: atom_id res chain seq x y z
N VAL A 1 -1.53 3.00 -11.59
CA VAL A 1 -0.32 3.21 -12.43
C VAL A 1 -0.68 4.11 -13.58
N LYS A 2 0.17 5.09 -13.89
CA LYS A 2 0.04 5.97 -15.04
C LYS A 2 1.24 5.79 -15.98
N ILE A 3 0.99 5.78 -17.26
CA ILE A 3 2.03 5.83 -18.29
C ILE A 3 1.97 7.23 -18.93
N PRO A 4 2.92 8.14 -18.63
CA PRO A 4 2.94 9.47 -19.23
C PRO A 4 3.07 9.43 -20.75
N PHE A 5 2.71 10.54 -21.38
CA PHE A 5 2.67 10.64 -22.86
C PHE A 5 4.07 10.63 -23.48
N GLN A 6 5.08 11.09 -22.73
CA GLN A 6 6.47 11.14 -23.19
C GLN A 6 7.00 9.73 -23.48
N ARG A 7 7.69 9.61 -24.59
CA ARG A 7 8.30 8.38 -25.08
C ARG A 7 9.82 8.57 -25.31
N GLY A 8 10.51 7.52 -25.67
CA GLY A 8 11.96 7.52 -25.85
C GLY A 8 12.69 7.47 -24.51
N GLN A 9 13.62 8.34 -24.28
CA GLN A 9 14.41 8.37 -23.03
C GLN A 9 13.59 8.75 -21.79
N GLU A 10 12.44 9.39 -21.98
CA GLU A 10 11.53 9.77 -20.90
C GLU A 10 10.41 8.76 -20.65
N THR A 11 10.46 7.61 -21.32
CA THR A 11 9.48 6.52 -21.11
C THR A 11 9.58 6.02 -19.68
N ARG A 12 8.48 6.13 -18.94
CA ARG A 12 8.40 5.72 -17.55
C ARG A 12 6.98 5.31 -17.17
N ILE A 13 6.88 4.67 -16.03
CA ILE A 13 5.62 4.47 -15.31
C ILE A 13 5.61 5.34 -14.05
N GLU A 14 4.45 5.77 -13.64
CA GLU A 14 4.23 6.51 -12.39
C GLU A 14 3.29 5.70 -11.51
N LEU A 15 3.81 5.16 -10.42
CA LEU A 15 3.01 4.53 -9.38
C LEU A 15 2.64 5.58 -8.34
N ARG A 16 1.32 5.78 -8.13
CA ARG A 16 0.80 6.82 -7.22
C ARG A 16 0.09 6.25 -5.99
N SER A 17 0.13 4.93 -5.81
CA SER A 17 -0.53 4.25 -4.70
C SER A 17 0.21 4.37 -3.36
N PRO A 18 1.56 4.37 -3.32
CA PRO A 18 2.27 4.43 -2.05
C PRO A 18 1.99 5.73 -1.31
N ASP A 19 1.84 5.62 0.02
CA ASP A 19 1.76 6.76 0.92
C ASP A 19 3.07 7.56 0.93
N GLY A 20 2.99 8.89 1.10
CA GLY A 20 4.16 9.76 1.15
C GLY A 20 5.09 9.51 2.35
N ALA A 21 4.58 8.88 3.42
CA ALA A 21 5.35 8.47 4.59
C ALA A 21 5.89 7.03 4.50
N ALA A 22 5.61 6.30 3.38
CA ALA A 22 6.10 4.95 3.20
C ALA A 22 7.63 4.91 3.12
N ASN A 23 8.24 3.83 3.64
CA ASN A 23 9.67 3.62 3.53
C ASN A 23 10.06 3.40 2.05
N PRO A 24 10.85 4.30 1.44
CA PRO A 24 11.15 4.24 0.01
C PRO A 24 11.92 2.96 -0.39
N TYR A 25 12.77 2.43 0.48
CA TYR A 25 13.51 1.20 0.18
C TYR A 25 12.58 0.00 0.06
N VAL A 26 11.58 -0.09 0.93
CA VAL A 26 10.56 -1.16 0.87
C VAL A 26 9.69 -0.99 -0.38
N VAL A 27 9.25 0.24 -0.66
CA VAL A 27 8.45 0.54 -1.86
C VAL A 27 9.19 0.15 -3.13
N PHE A 28 10.46 0.54 -3.28
CA PHE A 28 11.24 0.19 -4.46
C PHE A 28 11.48 -1.31 -4.58
N ALA A 29 11.79 -2.00 -3.48
CA ALA A 29 11.98 -3.44 -3.49
C ALA A 29 10.72 -4.17 -3.97
N LEU A 30 9.57 -3.81 -3.42
CA LEU A 30 8.28 -4.42 -3.79
C LEU A 30 7.89 -4.09 -5.24
N CYS A 31 8.08 -2.84 -5.69
CA CYS A 31 7.78 -2.47 -7.08
C CYS A 31 8.65 -3.23 -8.09
N LEU A 32 9.94 -3.38 -7.80
CA LEU A 32 10.86 -4.13 -8.67
C LEU A 32 10.51 -5.61 -8.71
N ALA A 33 10.25 -6.21 -7.56
CA ALA A 33 9.91 -7.63 -7.47
C ALA A 33 8.57 -7.93 -8.15
N ALA A 34 7.51 -7.17 -7.87
CA ALA A 34 6.22 -7.32 -8.54
C ALA A 34 6.32 -7.09 -10.07
N GLY A 35 7.19 -6.17 -10.50
CA GLY A 35 7.44 -5.95 -11.91
C GLY A 35 8.15 -7.14 -12.59
N LEU A 36 9.12 -7.76 -11.91
CA LEU A 36 9.82 -8.95 -12.40
C LEU A 36 8.87 -10.15 -12.45
N GLU A 37 8.11 -10.40 -11.39
CA GLU A 37 7.08 -11.45 -11.38
C GLU A 37 6.08 -11.29 -12.53
N GLY A 38 5.59 -10.05 -12.76
CA GLY A 38 4.69 -9.77 -13.87
C GLY A 38 5.28 -10.09 -15.25
N ILE A 39 6.62 -9.94 -15.41
CA ILE A 39 7.33 -10.32 -16.65
C ILE A 39 7.48 -11.83 -16.74
N GLU A 40 7.91 -12.49 -15.67
CA GLU A 40 8.14 -13.94 -15.62
C GLU A 40 6.85 -14.72 -15.85
N GLU A 41 5.75 -14.30 -15.22
CA GLU A 41 4.42 -14.89 -15.34
C GLU A 41 3.65 -14.40 -16.59
N GLN A 42 4.25 -13.55 -17.41
CA GLN A 42 3.63 -12.96 -18.61
C GLN A 42 2.26 -12.33 -18.32
N MET A 43 2.12 -11.68 -17.16
CA MET A 43 0.88 -11.05 -16.75
C MET A 43 0.46 -9.95 -17.72
N LYS A 44 -0.83 -9.89 -18.03
CA LYS A 44 -1.37 -8.81 -18.85
C LYS A 44 -1.92 -7.70 -17.95
N PRO A 45 -1.63 -6.44 -18.28
CA PRO A 45 -2.24 -5.32 -17.55
C PRO A 45 -3.77 -5.40 -17.60
N GLN A 46 -4.40 -5.01 -16.51
CA GLN A 46 -5.86 -4.82 -16.48
C GLN A 46 -6.25 -3.73 -17.48
N LYS A 47 -7.50 -3.79 -17.96
CA LYS A 47 -8.05 -2.75 -18.84
C LYS A 47 -8.04 -1.40 -18.15
N GLU A 48 -7.83 -0.35 -18.93
CA GLU A 48 -7.88 1.02 -18.43
C GLU A 48 -9.28 1.34 -17.87
N GLY A 49 -9.29 2.10 -16.77
CA GLY A 49 -10.48 2.53 -16.10
C GLY A 49 -10.91 1.64 -14.93
N ARG A 50 -11.92 2.12 -14.20
CA ARG A 50 -12.50 1.39 -13.07
C ARG A 50 -13.58 0.44 -13.61
N THR A 51 -13.45 -0.84 -13.33
CA THR A 51 -14.45 -1.87 -13.59
C THR A 51 -15.08 -2.31 -12.28
N GLU A 52 -16.20 -3.02 -12.32
CA GLU A 52 -16.84 -3.61 -11.13
C GLU A 52 -15.91 -4.63 -10.42
N GLU A 53 -14.99 -5.22 -11.16
CA GLU A 53 -13.98 -6.18 -10.67
C GLU A 53 -12.70 -5.49 -10.14
N THR A 54 -12.63 -4.14 -10.16
CA THR A 54 -11.46 -3.43 -9.70
C THR A 54 -11.35 -3.52 -8.18
N GLU A 55 -10.35 -4.20 -7.70
CA GLU A 55 -10.02 -4.25 -6.27
C GLU A 55 -9.66 -2.85 -5.76
N LEU A 56 -10.24 -2.47 -4.64
CA LEU A 56 -9.98 -1.18 -4.03
C LEU A 56 -8.75 -1.27 -3.14
N LEU A 57 -7.97 -0.18 -3.13
CA LEU A 57 -6.88 -0.05 -2.18
C LEU A 57 -7.42 0.02 -0.74
N PRO A 58 -6.66 -0.50 0.24
CA PRO A 58 -6.99 -0.36 1.64
C PRO A 58 -7.23 1.11 2.02
N THR A 59 -8.22 1.36 2.86
CA THR A 59 -8.62 2.72 3.27
C THR A 59 -7.93 3.18 4.55
N ASN A 60 -7.31 2.26 5.28
CA ASN A 60 -6.62 2.53 6.53
C ASN A 60 -5.45 1.55 6.75
N LEU A 61 -4.61 1.84 7.74
CA LEU A 61 -3.43 1.03 8.04
C LEU A 61 -3.76 -0.41 8.44
N SER A 62 -4.87 -0.63 9.16
CA SER A 62 -5.29 -1.97 9.58
C SER A 62 -5.63 -2.86 8.38
N GLU A 63 -6.39 -2.33 7.43
CA GLU A 63 -6.72 -3.04 6.18
C GLU A 63 -5.48 -3.30 5.33
N ALA A 64 -4.56 -2.32 5.24
CA ALA A 64 -3.30 -2.49 4.53
C ALA A 64 -2.42 -3.57 5.15
N LEU A 65 -2.34 -3.64 6.49
CA LEU A 65 -1.61 -4.70 7.19
C LEU A 65 -2.25 -6.08 6.99
N LYS A 66 -3.57 -6.15 6.91
CA LYS A 66 -4.27 -7.40 6.62
C LYS A 66 -3.93 -7.88 5.21
N ALA A 67 -4.07 -7.03 4.21
CA ALA A 67 -3.71 -7.34 2.83
C ALA A 67 -2.25 -7.79 2.70
N MET A 68 -1.32 -7.07 3.36
CA MET A 68 0.10 -7.43 3.38
C MET A 68 0.38 -8.81 3.98
N LYS A 69 -0.38 -9.24 4.98
CA LYS A 69 -0.22 -10.57 5.60
C LYS A 69 -0.78 -11.71 4.76
N GLU A 70 -1.78 -11.42 3.94
CA GLU A 70 -2.45 -12.38 3.06
C GLU A 70 -1.70 -12.59 1.75
N ASP A 71 -0.79 -11.69 1.40
CA ASP A 71 0.00 -11.73 0.17
C ASP A 71 1.33 -12.49 0.37
N SER A 72 1.44 -13.67 -0.26
CA SER A 72 2.63 -14.53 -0.18
C SER A 72 3.88 -13.89 -0.78
N LEU A 73 3.73 -13.02 -1.78
CA LEU A 73 4.84 -12.31 -2.41
C LEU A 73 5.58 -11.41 -1.41
N MET A 74 4.87 -10.86 -0.44
CA MET A 74 5.48 -10.04 0.61
C MET A 74 6.50 -10.83 1.43
N GLU A 75 6.20 -12.08 1.80
CA GLU A 75 7.12 -12.93 2.55
C GLU A 75 8.33 -13.35 1.71
N GLU A 76 8.12 -13.63 0.44
CA GLU A 76 9.18 -14.01 -0.48
C GLU A 76 10.18 -12.88 -0.69
N ILE A 77 9.71 -11.65 -0.90
CA ILE A 77 10.57 -10.49 -1.17
C ILE A 77 11.27 -9.96 0.08
N LEU A 78 10.51 -9.77 1.16
CA LEU A 78 11.00 -9.07 2.35
C LEU A 78 11.54 -10.03 3.42
N GLY A 79 11.18 -11.30 3.34
CA GLY A 79 11.54 -12.33 4.29
C GLY A 79 10.70 -12.29 5.58
N ARG A 80 10.42 -13.48 6.11
CA ARG A 80 9.55 -13.68 7.29
C ARG A 80 9.96 -12.86 8.51
N ARG A 81 11.26 -12.74 8.76
CA ARG A 81 11.77 -12.00 9.93
C ARG A 81 11.46 -10.52 9.83
N PHE A 82 11.71 -9.91 8.66
CA PHE A 82 11.42 -8.50 8.43
C PHE A 82 9.92 -8.22 8.54
N LEU A 83 9.10 -9.01 7.84
CA LEU A 83 7.64 -8.87 7.89
C LEU A 83 7.08 -8.94 9.30
N LYS A 84 7.55 -9.89 10.11
CA LYS A 84 7.11 -10.01 11.51
C LYS A 84 7.40 -8.73 12.29
N ILE A 85 8.62 -8.21 12.21
CA ILE A 85 9.03 -6.99 12.94
C ILE A 85 8.26 -5.78 12.42
N TYR A 86 8.16 -5.65 11.09
CA TYR A 86 7.45 -4.54 10.45
C TYR A 86 5.96 -4.52 10.82
N ASN A 87 5.27 -5.66 10.71
CA ASN A 87 3.87 -5.78 11.06
C ASN A 87 3.64 -5.44 12.54
N GLN A 88 4.46 -5.96 13.45
CA GLN A 88 4.36 -5.65 14.88
C GLN A 88 4.54 -4.15 15.17
N ALA A 89 5.46 -3.49 14.48
CA ALA A 89 5.67 -2.05 14.64
C ALA A 89 4.47 -1.25 14.12
N LYS A 90 3.95 -1.61 12.95
CA LYS A 90 2.80 -0.93 12.34
C LYS A 90 1.47 -1.21 13.05
N GLU A 91 1.31 -2.39 13.64
CA GLU A 91 0.17 -2.68 14.52
C GLU A 91 0.16 -1.79 15.77
N LYS A 92 1.34 -1.60 16.39
CA LYS A 92 1.46 -0.67 17.53
C LYS A 92 1.16 0.77 17.12
N GLU A 93 1.61 1.20 15.95
CA GLU A 93 1.32 2.53 15.40
C GLU A 93 -0.19 2.70 15.20
N TRP A 94 -0.87 1.71 14.62
CA TRP A 94 -2.32 1.72 14.45
C TRP A 94 -3.07 1.78 15.78
N MET A 95 -2.68 0.96 16.75
CA MET A 95 -3.30 0.98 18.10
C MET A 95 -3.11 2.34 18.77
N SER A 96 -1.90 2.90 18.72
CA SER A 96 -1.64 4.24 19.27
C SER A 96 -2.47 5.33 18.59
N TYR A 97 -2.67 5.24 17.27
CA TYR A 97 -3.55 6.16 16.55
C TYR A 97 -5.00 6.03 17.01
N MET A 98 -5.50 4.80 17.17
CA MET A 98 -6.88 4.53 17.60
C MET A 98 -7.17 4.99 19.05
N GLU A 99 -6.15 5.13 19.87
CA GLU A 99 -6.27 5.66 21.23
C GLU A 99 -6.34 7.20 21.27
N GLN A 100 -6.07 7.88 20.15
CA GLN A 100 -6.12 9.35 20.11
C GLN A 100 -7.57 9.83 19.97
N ILE A 101 -7.95 10.77 20.84
CA ILE A 101 -9.24 11.46 20.70
C ILE A 101 -9.08 12.52 19.60
N SER A 102 -9.85 12.40 18.54
CA SER A 102 -9.82 13.35 17.44
C SER A 102 -10.54 14.67 17.79
N MET A 103 -10.14 15.76 17.14
CA MET A 103 -10.88 17.03 17.27
C MET A 103 -12.34 16.89 16.86
N TRP A 104 -12.64 16.05 15.86
CA TRP A 104 -14.01 15.76 15.46
C TRP A 104 -14.83 15.12 16.58
N GLU A 105 -14.28 14.13 17.31
CA GLU A 105 -14.95 13.51 18.46
C GLU A 105 -15.20 14.53 19.58
N LEU A 106 -14.22 15.39 19.87
CA LEU A 106 -14.39 16.47 20.84
C LEU A 106 -15.55 17.41 20.45
N GLU A 107 -15.61 17.82 19.18
CA GLU A 107 -16.67 18.67 18.66
C GLU A 107 -18.05 17.98 18.67
N GLN A 108 -18.11 16.67 18.38
CA GLN A 108 -19.37 15.93 18.36
C GLN A 108 -19.90 15.58 19.75
N TYR A 109 -19.02 15.25 20.69
CA TYR A 109 -19.44 14.62 21.94
C TYR A 109 -19.17 15.46 23.19
N LEU A 110 -18.17 16.35 23.20
CA LEU A 110 -17.85 17.11 24.42
C LEU A 110 -18.79 18.32 24.64
N TYR A 111 -19.24 18.95 23.56
CA TYR A 111 -20.01 20.20 23.62
C TYR A 111 -21.49 20.07 23.24
N LYS A 112 -21.99 18.87 22.99
CA LYS A 112 -23.37 18.60 22.55
C LYS A 112 -24.21 17.84 23.58
N ILE A 113 -23.76 17.80 24.85
CA ILE A 113 -24.51 17.23 25.96
C ILE A 113 -25.42 18.31 26.54
#